data_479d3ea1da32b5be68936125119522b6
#
_entry.id   479d3ea1da32b5be68936125119522b6
#
_cell.length_a   1.000
_cell.length_b   1.000
_cell.length_c   1.000
_cell.angle_alpha   90.00
_cell.angle_beta   90.00
_cell.angle_gamma   90.00
#
_symmetry.space_group_name_H-M   'P 1'
#
loop_
_entity.id
_entity.type
_entity.pdbx_description
1 polymer ?
#
loop_
_entity_poly.entity_id
_entity_poly.type
_entity_poly.pdbx_seq_one_letter_code
_entity_poly.pdbx_strand_id
1 'polypeptide(L)'
;MKKIYILSDAHLGSWAIEHRRTHERRLVSFLDKVKKDAMAVYLLGDIFDFWYEFKNVVPKGFTRFLGKVSELTDSGVEVHFFTGNHDLWCLDYFEKECGATIHREPCLLELYGKEVFLAHGDEFSTEKGFRLLRAMFHSRFLQRMLSMLHPRWSVWFGHKWAHHSMIKHKVKGNAPYMGEDKEDCMKFAKKYLVSHPSVDCFIFGHRHLGTDVPVGDNSRAVFLGDWISKFDYVVIDSNSIEHKFFVEGESKDI
;
A
#
# COMPACT_ATOMS: atom_id res chain seq x y z
N MET A 1 -13.55 2.73 -21.35
CA MET A 1 -14.20 2.15 -20.16
C MET A 1 -13.38 2.59 -18.96
N LYS A 2 -14.01 3.05 -17.90
CA LYS A 2 -13.31 3.45 -16.67
C LYS A 2 -12.84 2.21 -15.91
N LYS A 3 -11.70 2.33 -15.19
CA LYS A 3 -11.06 1.24 -14.48
C LYS A 3 -10.68 1.64 -13.06
N ILE A 4 -10.50 0.67 -12.20
CA ILE A 4 -9.98 0.83 -10.86
C ILE A 4 -8.59 0.20 -10.82
N TYR A 5 -7.63 0.94 -10.24
CA TYR A 5 -6.24 0.50 -10.12
C TYR A 5 -5.86 0.38 -8.65
N ILE A 6 -5.19 -0.70 -8.29
CA ILE A 6 -4.79 -1.00 -6.92
C ILE A 6 -3.32 -1.36 -6.90
N LEU A 7 -2.55 -0.69 -6.06
CA LEU A 7 -1.10 -0.93 -5.88
C LEU A 7 -0.71 -0.75 -4.40
N SER A 8 0.45 -1.24 -4.02
CA SER A 8 0.94 -1.25 -2.64
C SER A 8 2.47 -1.16 -2.58
N ASP A 9 3.03 -0.96 -1.40
CA ASP A 9 4.44 -1.21 -1.07
C ASP A 9 5.43 -0.45 -1.97
N ALA A 10 5.19 0.85 -2.16
CA ALA A 10 6.09 1.69 -2.96
C ALA A 10 7.33 2.13 -2.17
N HIS A 11 7.26 2.21 -0.84
CA HIS A 11 8.35 2.59 0.06
C HIS A 11 9.14 3.82 -0.42
N LEU A 12 8.42 4.86 -0.85
CA LEU A 12 9.03 6.11 -1.28
C LEU A 12 9.92 6.69 -0.17
N GLY A 13 11.12 7.10 -0.54
CA GLY A 13 12.08 7.69 0.39
C GLY A 13 12.97 6.67 1.11
N SER A 14 12.81 5.37 0.87
CA SER A 14 13.60 4.32 1.52
C SER A 14 15.11 4.53 1.32
N TRP A 15 15.85 4.39 2.41
CA TRP A 15 17.32 4.45 2.38
C TRP A 15 17.95 3.22 1.71
N ALA A 16 17.18 2.15 1.56
CA ALA A 16 17.61 0.96 0.83
C ALA A 16 17.57 1.14 -0.70
N ILE A 17 16.94 2.21 -1.19
CA ILE A 17 16.83 2.54 -2.62
C ILE A 17 17.90 3.57 -2.99
N GLU A 18 18.83 3.20 -3.87
CA GLU A 18 19.94 4.03 -4.32
C GLU A 18 19.44 5.28 -5.08
N HIS A 19 18.53 5.09 -6.04
CA HIS A 19 18.03 6.14 -6.92
C HIS A 19 16.59 6.55 -6.58
N ARG A 20 16.38 7.10 -5.36
CA ARG A 20 15.05 7.45 -4.82
C ARG A 20 14.22 8.35 -5.75
N ARG A 21 14.88 9.30 -6.42
CA ARG A 21 14.18 10.20 -7.36
C ARG A 21 13.67 9.48 -8.61
N THR A 22 14.45 8.56 -9.15
CA THR A 22 14.03 7.72 -10.29
C THR A 22 12.89 6.80 -9.87
N HIS A 23 12.97 6.25 -8.67
CA HIS A 23 11.91 5.43 -8.09
C HIS A 23 10.58 6.18 -7.96
N GLU A 24 10.59 7.40 -7.38
CA GLU A 24 9.41 8.27 -7.30
C GLU A 24 8.85 8.57 -8.70
N ARG A 25 9.72 8.91 -9.67
CA ARG A 25 9.31 9.20 -11.06
C ARG A 25 8.65 8.02 -11.74
N ARG A 26 9.12 6.79 -11.48
CA ARG A 26 8.50 5.57 -12.03
C ARG A 26 7.06 5.40 -11.55
N LEU A 27 6.82 5.57 -10.26
CA LEU A 27 5.45 5.52 -9.73
C LEU A 27 4.57 6.63 -10.33
N VAL A 28 5.10 7.85 -10.44
CA VAL A 28 4.40 8.96 -11.08
C VAL A 28 4.08 8.67 -12.55
N SER A 29 5.01 8.08 -13.30
CA SER A 29 4.80 7.68 -14.70
C SER A 29 3.67 6.65 -14.86
N PHE A 30 3.58 5.70 -13.92
CA PHE A 30 2.45 4.77 -13.89
C PHE A 30 1.12 5.52 -13.63
N LEU A 31 1.09 6.40 -12.65
CA LEU A 31 -0.09 7.20 -12.33
C LEU A 31 -0.52 8.10 -13.51
N ASP A 32 0.42 8.64 -14.28
CA ASP A 32 0.16 9.35 -15.54
C ASP A 32 -0.50 8.45 -16.59
N LYS A 33 -0.04 7.21 -16.71
CA LYS A 33 -0.60 6.24 -17.65
C LYS A 33 -2.04 5.90 -17.29
N VAL A 34 -2.29 5.59 -16.01
CA VAL A 34 -3.62 5.14 -15.55
C VAL A 34 -4.63 6.29 -15.43
N LYS A 35 -4.19 7.53 -15.24
CA LYS A 35 -5.08 8.72 -15.20
C LYS A 35 -6.04 8.79 -16.39
N LYS A 36 -5.65 8.29 -17.55
CA LYS A 36 -6.43 8.37 -18.80
C LYS A 36 -7.77 7.64 -18.71
N ASP A 37 -7.83 6.53 -17.99
CA ASP A 37 -9.00 5.68 -17.87
C ASP A 37 -9.35 5.31 -16.41
N ALA A 38 -8.60 5.79 -15.43
CA ALA A 38 -8.92 5.55 -14.03
C ALA A 38 -10.27 6.18 -13.64
N MET A 39 -11.09 5.43 -12.92
CA MET A 39 -12.16 5.91 -12.08
C MET A 39 -11.66 6.14 -10.67
N ALA A 40 -10.90 5.16 -10.15
CA ALA A 40 -10.30 5.22 -8.84
C ALA A 40 -8.90 4.60 -8.82
N VAL A 41 -8.07 5.08 -7.90
CA VAL A 41 -6.75 4.50 -7.58
C VAL A 41 -6.72 4.19 -6.09
N TYR A 42 -6.44 2.95 -5.74
CA TYR A 42 -6.27 2.48 -4.37
C TYR A 42 -4.79 2.26 -4.08
N LEU A 43 -4.26 3.01 -3.13
CA LEU A 43 -2.90 2.90 -2.60
C LEU A 43 -2.98 2.09 -1.32
N LEU A 44 -2.64 0.80 -1.39
CA LEU A 44 -2.95 -0.18 -0.34
C LEU A 44 -1.86 -0.29 0.74
N GLY A 45 -1.38 0.86 1.22
CA GLY A 45 -0.41 0.98 2.31
C GLY A 45 1.06 0.85 1.91
N ASP A 46 1.94 1.25 2.81
CA ASP A 46 3.40 1.28 2.66
C ASP A 46 3.86 2.02 1.39
N ILE A 47 3.12 3.09 1.04
CA ILE A 47 3.50 3.97 -0.07
C ILE A 47 4.76 4.75 0.28
N PHE A 48 4.92 5.10 1.54
CA PHE A 48 6.14 5.72 2.06
C PHE A 48 6.91 4.74 2.94
N ASP A 49 8.24 4.80 2.87
CA ASP A 49 9.10 4.04 3.77
C ASP A 49 8.96 4.46 5.24
N PHE A 50 8.65 5.74 5.45
CA PHE A 50 8.25 6.31 6.73
C PHE A 50 7.47 7.60 6.51
N TRP A 51 6.26 7.69 7.07
CA TRP A 51 5.45 8.89 7.09
C TRP A 51 4.92 9.16 8.50
N TYR A 52 5.14 10.38 8.98
CA TYR A 52 4.63 10.86 10.26
C TYR A 52 4.16 12.30 10.12
N GLU A 53 2.88 12.54 10.38
CA GLU A 53 2.32 13.88 10.39
C GLU A 53 2.40 14.49 11.80
N PHE A 54 3.06 15.63 11.91
CA PHE A 54 2.95 16.53 13.03
C PHE A 54 1.81 17.52 12.75
N LYS A 55 1.37 18.24 13.77
CA LYS A 55 0.25 19.17 13.61
C LYS A 55 0.40 20.16 12.45
N ASN A 56 1.61 20.65 12.19
CA ASN A 56 1.90 21.67 11.17
C ASN A 56 3.14 21.32 10.34
N VAL A 57 3.62 20.07 10.38
CA VAL A 57 4.84 19.66 9.67
C VAL A 57 4.65 18.25 9.15
N VAL A 58 4.92 18.07 7.86
CA VAL A 58 4.99 16.76 7.20
C VAL A 58 6.42 16.47 6.74
N PRO A 59 6.77 15.20 6.46
CA PRO A 59 8.06 14.86 5.88
C PRO A 59 8.31 15.61 4.58
N LYS A 60 9.51 16.17 4.43
CA LYS A 60 9.90 16.85 3.20
C LYS A 60 10.25 15.87 2.08
N GLY A 61 9.94 16.21 0.86
CA GLY A 61 10.16 15.39 -0.33
C GLY A 61 8.83 14.99 -0.97
N PHE A 62 8.87 14.00 -1.83
CA PHE A 62 7.70 13.40 -2.47
C PHE A 62 6.83 14.37 -3.28
N THR A 63 7.37 15.52 -3.65
CA THR A 63 6.61 16.61 -4.30
C THR A 63 5.99 16.20 -5.63
N ARG A 64 6.61 15.25 -6.36
CA ARG A 64 6.06 14.75 -7.62
C ARG A 64 4.89 13.80 -7.37
N PHE A 65 5.05 12.90 -6.41
CA PHE A 65 4.01 11.95 -6.05
C PHE A 65 2.80 12.67 -5.44
N LEU A 66 3.03 13.55 -4.46
CA LEU A 66 1.97 14.34 -3.83
C LEU A 66 1.23 15.22 -4.86
N GLY A 67 1.99 15.93 -5.72
CA GLY A 67 1.41 16.71 -6.81
C GLY A 67 0.63 15.83 -7.80
N LYS A 68 1.06 14.59 -8.06
CA LYS A 68 0.33 13.67 -8.93
C LYS A 68 -0.96 13.16 -8.28
N VAL A 69 -0.97 12.90 -6.97
CA VAL A 69 -2.20 12.56 -6.24
C VAL A 69 -3.20 13.72 -6.34
N SER A 70 -2.76 14.95 -6.05
CA SER A 70 -3.62 16.14 -6.19
C SER A 70 -4.13 16.32 -7.62
N GLU A 71 -3.29 16.12 -8.63
CA GLU A 71 -3.69 16.21 -10.05
C GLU A 71 -4.75 15.16 -10.41
N LEU A 72 -4.65 13.95 -9.86
CA LEU A 72 -5.64 12.89 -10.06
C LEU A 72 -6.99 13.30 -9.45
N THR A 73 -7.00 13.71 -8.20
CA THR A 73 -8.23 14.13 -7.50
C THR A 73 -8.86 15.36 -8.14
N ASP A 74 -8.09 16.37 -8.52
CA ASP A 74 -8.55 17.55 -9.23
C ASP A 74 -9.16 17.21 -10.61
N SER A 75 -8.72 16.11 -11.23
CA SER A 75 -9.28 15.62 -12.50
C SER A 75 -10.49 14.69 -12.33
N GLY A 76 -10.96 14.49 -11.09
CA GLY A 76 -12.13 13.66 -10.78
C GLY A 76 -11.84 12.17 -10.66
N VAL A 77 -10.58 11.75 -10.52
CA VAL A 77 -10.20 10.37 -10.17
C VAL A 77 -10.23 10.24 -8.65
N GLU A 78 -10.98 9.29 -8.13
CA GLU A 78 -10.98 9.00 -6.70
C GLU A 78 -9.64 8.38 -6.29
N VAL A 79 -9.00 8.94 -5.27
CA VAL A 79 -7.77 8.36 -4.73
C VAL A 79 -8.02 7.92 -3.29
N HIS A 80 -7.83 6.64 -3.03
CA HIS A 80 -7.99 6.00 -1.74
C HIS A 80 -6.64 5.58 -1.19
N PHE A 81 -6.30 6.05 0.00
CA PHE A 81 -5.04 5.76 0.67
C PHE A 81 -5.30 4.89 1.90
N PHE A 82 -4.86 3.64 1.86
CA PHE A 82 -4.83 2.76 3.04
C PHE A 82 -3.53 2.97 3.79
N THR A 83 -3.60 2.99 5.11
CA THR A 83 -2.39 3.05 5.92
C THR A 83 -1.78 1.65 6.05
N GLY A 84 -0.48 1.55 5.80
CA GLY A 84 0.32 0.37 6.13
C GLY A 84 1.10 0.57 7.43
N ASN A 85 2.00 -0.35 7.76
CA ASN A 85 2.79 -0.27 8.97
C ASN A 85 3.93 0.77 8.90
N HIS A 86 4.34 1.21 7.72
CA HIS A 86 5.35 2.25 7.50
C HIS A 86 4.77 3.66 7.42
N ASP A 87 3.52 3.81 7.03
CA ASP A 87 2.84 5.10 6.88
C ASP A 87 1.54 5.20 7.69
N LEU A 88 1.51 4.50 8.82
CA LEU A 88 0.39 4.46 9.76
C LEU A 88 -0.04 5.85 10.27
N TRP A 89 0.90 6.79 10.36
CA TRP A 89 0.66 8.12 10.93
C TRP A 89 0.30 9.17 9.88
N CYS A 90 -0.42 8.76 8.84
CA CYS A 90 -1.17 9.66 7.95
C CYS A 90 -2.41 10.14 8.69
N LEU A 91 -2.45 11.42 9.08
CA LEU A 91 -3.57 11.98 9.84
C LEU A 91 -4.63 12.57 8.93
N ASP A 92 -4.41 13.76 8.41
CA ASP A 92 -5.39 14.48 7.57
C ASP A 92 -4.77 15.20 6.35
N TYR A 93 -3.46 15.14 6.18
CA TYR A 93 -2.76 15.82 5.10
C TYR A 93 -3.27 15.36 3.71
N PHE A 94 -3.39 14.07 3.50
CA PHE A 94 -3.84 13.53 2.21
C PHE A 94 -5.29 13.90 1.91
N GLU A 95 -6.14 13.99 2.92
CA GLU A 95 -7.53 14.42 2.75
C GLU A 95 -7.61 15.91 2.44
N LYS A 96 -6.90 16.73 3.21
CA LYS A 96 -6.99 18.20 3.12
C LYS A 96 -6.22 18.80 1.96
N GLU A 97 -5.02 18.28 1.69
CA GLU A 97 -4.10 18.86 0.72
C GLU A 97 -4.11 18.13 -0.63
N CYS A 98 -4.42 16.82 -0.62
CA CYS A 98 -4.39 16.03 -1.84
C CYS A 98 -5.77 15.55 -2.29
N GLY A 99 -6.85 15.79 -1.52
CA GLY A 99 -8.20 15.36 -1.87
C GLY A 99 -8.42 13.84 -1.86
N ALA A 100 -7.51 13.07 -1.26
CA ALA A 100 -7.62 11.61 -1.17
C ALA A 100 -8.46 11.18 0.05
N THR A 101 -9.03 9.99 -0.02
CA THR A 101 -9.74 9.37 1.11
C THR A 101 -8.80 8.44 1.87
N ILE A 102 -8.65 8.61 3.19
CA ILE A 102 -7.81 7.75 4.03
C ILE A 102 -8.62 6.61 4.63
N HIS A 103 -8.15 5.37 4.43
CA HIS A 103 -8.66 4.17 5.06
C HIS A 103 -7.67 3.66 6.10
N ARG A 104 -8.11 3.49 7.35
CA ARG A 104 -7.27 3.02 8.48
C ARG A 104 -7.54 1.57 8.87
N GLU A 105 -8.55 0.97 8.25
CA GLU A 105 -9.00 -0.40 8.48
C GLU A 105 -9.26 -1.09 7.16
N PRO A 106 -9.14 -2.42 7.10
CA PRO A 106 -9.55 -3.20 5.95
C PRO A 106 -11.03 -2.98 5.61
N CYS A 107 -11.38 -3.11 4.34
CA CYS A 107 -12.77 -2.99 3.91
C CYS A 107 -13.15 -3.96 2.81
N LEU A 108 -14.42 -4.35 2.81
CA LEU A 108 -15.07 -5.06 1.72
C LEU A 108 -15.79 -4.03 0.84
N LEU A 109 -15.53 -4.04 -0.44
CA LEU A 109 -16.10 -3.12 -1.41
C LEU A 109 -16.79 -3.88 -2.53
N GLU A 110 -17.88 -3.34 -3.03
CA GLU A 110 -18.47 -3.78 -4.29
C GLU A 110 -17.92 -2.92 -5.43
N LEU A 111 -17.15 -3.51 -6.31
CA LEU A 111 -16.47 -2.86 -7.42
C LEU A 111 -16.91 -3.53 -8.74
N TYR A 112 -17.70 -2.83 -9.54
CA TYR A 112 -18.29 -3.39 -10.78
C TYR A 112 -19.07 -4.69 -10.57
N GLY A 113 -19.81 -4.80 -9.46
CA GLY A 113 -20.59 -5.99 -9.13
C GLY A 113 -19.76 -7.17 -8.61
N LYS A 114 -18.49 -6.96 -8.28
CA LYS A 114 -17.59 -7.94 -7.66
C LYS A 114 -17.31 -7.52 -6.22
N GLU A 115 -17.40 -8.45 -5.30
CA GLU A 115 -17.02 -8.24 -3.90
C GLU A 115 -15.51 -8.39 -3.71
N VAL A 116 -14.84 -7.28 -3.42
CA VAL A 116 -13.37 -7.23 -3.29
C VAL A 116 -13.00 -6.78 -1.87
N PHE A 117 -12.25 -7.62 -1.17
CA PHE A 117 -11.73 -7.30 0.14
C PHE A 117 -10.33 -6.70 0.03
N LEU A 118 -10.15 -5.48 0.54
CA LEU A 118 -8.89 -4.76 0.51
C LEU A 118 -8.30 -4.61 1.91
N ALA A 119 -7.02 -4.96 2.06
CA ALA A 119 -6.27 -4.75 3.29
C ALA A 119 -4.77 -4.58 2.97
N HIS A 120 -4.03 -3.85 3.80
CA HIS A 120 -2.59 -3.85 3.67
C HIS A 120 -2.01 -5.23 3.99
N GLY A 121 -2.47 -5.88 5.06
CA GLY A 121 -2.11 -7.26 5.40
C GLY A 121 -1.34 -7.43 6.70
N ASP A 122 -0.72 -6.36 7.23
CA ASP A 122 -0.01 -6.38 8.51
C ASP A 122 -0.94 -6.63 9.71
N GLU A 123 -2.22 -6.32 9.55
CA GLU A 123 -3.27 -6.50 10.56
C GLU A 123 -3.49 -7.96 10.94
N PHE A 124 -3.22 -8.88 10.02
CA PHE A 124 -3.49 -10.30 10.19
C PHE A 124 -2.31 -11.07 10.77
N SER A 125 -1.16 -10.41 10.98
CA SER A 125 0.02 -11.07 11.51
C SER A 125 -0.24 -11.75 12.86
N THR A 126 0.15 -13.02 12.95
CA THR A 126 0.06 -13.82 14.18
C THR A 126 1.34 -13.77 15.02
N GLU A 127 2.42 -13.16 14.51
CA GLU A 127 3.68 -13.03 15.23
C GLU A 127 3.53 -12.10 16.44
N LYS A 128 3.77 -12.65 17.65
CA LYS A 128 3.55 -11.91 18.91
C LYS A 128 4.39 -10.62 19.00
N GLY A 129 5.65 -10.67 18.56
CA GLY A 129 6.55 -9.51 18.56
C GLY A 129 6.05 -8.39 17.66
N PHE A 130 5.62 -8.74 16.46
CA PHE A 130 5.06 -7.78 15.50
C PHE A 130 3.73 -7.19 15.99
N ARG A 131 2.85 -8.01 16.54
CA ARG A 131 1.58 -7.53 17.13
C ARG A 131 1.78 -6.55 18.27
N LEU A 132 2.76 -6.80 19.14
CA LEU A 132 3.11 -5.86 20.21
C LEU A 132 3.62 -4.54 19.64
N LEU A 133 4.52 -4.60 18.66
CA LEU A 133 5.05 -3.42 17.99
C LEU A 133 3.94 -2.62 17.29
N ARG A 134 3.05 -3.31 16.56
CA ARG A 134 1.88 -2.69 15.93
C ARG A 134 0.98 -2.00 16.96
N ALA A 135 0.67 -2.67 18.07
CA ALA A 135 -0.11 -2.07 19.16
C ALA A 135 0.56 -0.83 19.75
N MET A 136 1.89 -0.82 19.89
CA MET A 136 2.64 0.35 20.33
C MET A 136 2.50 1.51 19.33
N PHE A 137 2.62 1.25 18.03
CA PHE A 137 2.50 2.27 16.99
C PHE A 137 1.07 2.83 16.86
N HIS A 138 0.05 2.03 17.13
CA HIS A 138 -1.34 2.47 17.18
C HIS A 138 -1.71 3.20 18.49
N SER A 139 -0.84 3.15 19.52
CA SER A 139 -1.09 3.82 20.79
C SER A 139 -1.09 5.34 20.65
N ARG A 140 -2.25 5.98 20.82
CA ARG A 140 -2.38 7.44 20.78
C ARG A 140 -1.48 8.15 21.81
N PHE A 141 -1.22 7.50 22.94
CA PHE A 141 -0.32 8.03 23.96
C PHE A 141 1.13 8.08 23.44
N LEU A 142 1.62 6.98 22.88
CA LEU A 142 2.98 6.91 22.32
C LEU A 142 3.14 7.82 21.09
N GLN A 143 2.13 7.94 20.26
CA GLN A 143 2.09 8.91 19.15
C GLN A 143 2.21 10.35 19.65
N ARG A 144 1.48 10.72 20.71
CA ARG A 144 1.59 12.05 21.33
C ARG A 144 2.98 12.31 21.93
N MET A 145 3.55 11.32 22.61
CA MET A 145 4.92 11.41 23.11
C MET A 145 5.93 11.62 21.98
N LEU A 146 5.80 10.86 20.88
CA LEU A 146 6.67 11.00 19.72
C LEU A 146 6.52 12.38 19.06
N SER A 147 5.28 12.93 19.04
CA SER A 147 5.01 14.27 18.50
C SER A 147 5.61 15.42 19.31
N MET A 148 5.90 15.19 20.60
CA MET A 148 6.59 16.19 21.46
C MET A 148 8.10 16.24 21.21
N LEU A 149 8.66 15.23 20.58
CA LEU A 149 10.07 15.25 20.18
C LEU A 149 10.25 16.19 18.99
N HIS A 150 11.43 16.81 18.91
CA HIS A 150 11.76 17.59 17.73
C HIS A 150 11.67 16.74 16.46
N PRO A 151 11.00 17.19 15.38
CA PRO A 151 10.76 16.39 14.17
C PRO A 151 12.02 15.74 13.58
N ARG A 152 13.19 16.39 13.71
CA ARG A 152 14.47 15.83 13.29
C ARG A 152 14.76 14.45 13.92
N TRP A 153 14.47 14.28 15.21
CA TRP A 153 14.74 13.04 15.92
C TRP A 153 13.72 11.97 15.61
N SER A 154 12.43 12.35 15.59
CA SER A 154 11.33 11.42 15.31
C SER A 154 11.46 10.85 13.89
N VAL A 155 11.72 11.70 12.90
CA VAL A 155 11.90 11.29 11.49
C VAL A 155 13.18 10.47 11.31
N TRP A 156 14.30 10.87 11.94
CA TRP A 156 15.54 10.09 11.88
C TRP A 156 15.37 8.69 12.47
N PHE A 157 14.69 8.60 13.61
CA PHE A 157 14.43 7.32 14.27
C PHE A 157 13.53 6.43 13.41
N GLY A 158 12.47 6.99 12.85
CA GLY A 158 11.56 6.28 11.97
C GLY A 158 12.26 5.73 10.73
N HIS A 159 13.05 6.55 10.04
CA HIS A 159 13.84 6.08 8.89
C HIS A 159 14.87 5.02 9.27
N LYS A 160 15.52 5.12 10.42
CA LYS A 160 16.47 4.10 10.89
C LYS A 160 15.76 2.77 11.15
N TRP A 161 14.57 2.82 11.72
CA TRP A 161 13.76 1.64 11.97
C TRP A 161 13.27 1.01 10.65
N ALA A 162 12.70 1.79 9.75
CA ALA A 162 12.26 1.35 8.43
C ALA A 162 13.40 0.74 7.62
N HIS A 163 14.55 1.41 7.58
CA HIS A 163 15.74 0.91 6.91
C HIS A 163 16.22 -0.45 7.46
N HIS A 164 16.16 -0.65 8.78
CA HIS A 164 16.51 -1.94 9.38
C HIS A 164 15.55 -3.05 8.95
N SER A 165 14.25 -2.75 8.86
CA SER A 165 13.22 -3.65 8.33
C SER A 165 13.51 -4.01 6.86
N MET A 166 13.73 -3.01 6.01
CA MET A 166 14.01 -3.21 4.58
C MET A 166 15.31 -3.97 4.30
N ILE A 167 16.38 -3.76 5.08
CA ILE A 167 17.62 -4.54 4.93
C ILE A 167 17.38 -6.01 5.22
N LYS A 168 16.58 -6.34 6.23
CA LYS A 168 16.24 -7.74 6.51
C LYS A 168 15.57 -8.40 5.31
N HIS A 169 14.65 -7.69 4.65
CA HIS A 169 14.01 -8.16 3.42
C HIS A 169 15.01 -8.28 2.26
N LYS A 170 15.87 -7.28 2.06
CA LYS A 170 16.88 -7.28 0.99
C LYS A 170 17.93 -8.39 1.15
N VAL A 171 18.40 -8.64 2.38
CA VAL A 171 19.45 -9.64 2.68
C VAL A 171 18.87 -11.07 2.68
N LYS A 172 17.67 -11.26 3.19
CA LYS A 172 17.01 -12.58 3.23
C LYS A 172 16.24 -12.92 1.95
N GLY A 173 16.05 -11.94 1.04
CA GLY A 173 15.05 -12.01 -0.02
C GLY A 173 13.64 -11.87 0.56
N ASN A 174 12.67 -11.53 -0.30
CA ASN A 174 11.27 -11.68 0.08
C ASN A 174 11.02 -13.17 0.32
N ALA A 175 10.55 -13.52 1.53
CA ALA A 175 10.22 -14.92 1.80
C ALA A 175 9.20 -15.38 0.75
N PRO A 176 9.43 -16.53 0.09
CA PRO A 176 8.51 -17.03 -0.90
C PRO A 176 7.13 -17.27 -0.27
N TYR A 177 6.12 -17.39 -1.11
CA TYR A 177 4.81 -17.83 -0.64
C TYR A 177 4.94 -19.17 0.09
N MET A 178 4.56 -19.16 1.38
CA MET A 178 4.80 -20.31 2.27
C MET A 178 3.67 -21.36 2.24
N GLY A 179 2.62 -21.10 1.45
CA GLY A 179 1.44 -21.96 1.38
C GLY A 179 0.30 -21.47 2.28
N GLU A 180 -0.88 -21.93 1.97
CA GLU A 180 -2.15 -21.47 2.54
C GLU A 180 -2.24 -21.55 4.07
N ASP A 181 -1.58 -22.58 4.67
CA ASP A 181 -1.64 -22.84 6.11
C ASP A 181 -0.59 -22.03 6.91
N LYS A 182 0.33 -21.35 6.23
CA LYS A 182 1.39 -20.57 6.88
C LYS A 182 1.22 -19.06 6.68
N GLU A 183 0.63 -18.64 5.55
CA GLU A 183 0.36 -17.22 5.31
C GLU A 183 -0.82 -16.72 6.14
N ASP A 184 -0.58 -15.74 6.99
CA ASP A 184 -1.60 -15.23 7.91
C ASP A 184 -2.78 -14.57 7.17
N CYS A 185 -2.53 -13.88 6.05
CA CYS A 185 -3.58 -13.33 5.19
C CYS A 185 -4.44 -14.43 4.57
N MET A 186 -3.85 -15.58 4.18
CA MET A 186 -4.62 -16.72 3.67
C MET A 186 -5.50 -17.35 4.73
N LYS A 187 -4.98 -17.53 5.95
CA LYS A 187 -5.77 -18.00 7.09
C LYS A 187 -6.95 -17.09 7.36
N PHE A 188 -6.72 -15.77 7.31
CA PHE A 188 -7.77 -14.78 7.44
C PHE A 188 -8.80 -14.93 6.33
N ALA A 189 -8.37 -14.94 5.05
CA ALA A 189 -9.26 -15.04 3.90
C ALA A 189 -10.15 -16.28 3.95
N LYS A 190 -9.58 -17.46 4.23
CA LYS A 190 -10.32 -18.71 4.41
C LYS A 190 -11.37 -18.59 5.51
N LYS A 191 -11.00 -18.03 6.66
CA LYS A 191 -11.93 -17.83 7.78
C LYS A 191 -13.04 -16.84 7.42
N TYR A 192 -12.69 -15.76 6.72
CA TYR A 192 -13.62 -14.71 6.32
C TYR A 192 -14.67 -15.22 5.33
N LEU A 193 -14.27 -16.06 4.38
CA LEU A 193 -15.18 -16.69 3.40
C LEU A 193 -16.26 -17.56 4.02
N VAL A 194 -16.05 -18.13 5.21
CA VAL A 194 -17.08 -18.90 5.91
C VAL A 194 -18.34 -18.07 6.19
N SER A 195 -18.16 -16.79 6.50
CA SER A 195 -19.26 -15.86 6.77
C SER A 195 -19.60 -14.95 5.59
N HIS A 196 -18.74 -14.85 4.59
CA HIS A 196 -18.87 -13.98 3.40
C HIS A 196 -18.54 -14.79 2.14
N PRO A 197 -19.34 -15.76 1.76
CA PRO A 197 -19.03 -16.69 0.65
C PRO A 197 -19.09 -16.02 -0.73
N SER A 198 -19.60 -14.81 -0.82
CA SER A 198 -19.72 -14.03 -2.05
C SER A 198 -18.46 -13.22 -2.43
N VAL A 199 -17.44 -13.21 -1.57
CA VAL A 199 -16.20 -12.48 -1.86
C VAL A 199 -15.47 -13.10 -3.06
N ASP A 200 -15.32 -12.33 -4.13
CA ASP A 200 -14.64 -12.75 -5.35
C ASP A 200 -13.12 -12.69 -5.23
N CYS A 201 -12.60 -11.67 -4.55
CA CYS A 201 -11.16 -11.44 -4.50
C CYS A 201 -10.74 -10.76 -3.20
N PHE A 202 -9.64 -11.25 -2.62
CA PHE A 202 -8.89 -10.58 -1.57
C PHE A 202 -7.64 -9.96 -2.18
N ILE A 203 -7.32 -8.71 -1.85
CA ILE A 203 -6.10 -8.04 -2.32
C ILE A 203 -5.31 -7.55 -1.12
N PHE A 204 -4.07 -8.03 -1.01
CA PHE A 204 -3.17 -7.77 0.11
C PHE A 204 -1.84 -7.20 -0.38
N GLY A 205 -1.27 -6.27 0.37
CA GLY A 205 0.11 -5.79 0.27
C GLY A 205 1.05 -6.49 1.25
N HIS A 206 1.96 -5.71 1.85
CA HIS A 206 2.83 -6.06 2.99
C HIS A 206 3.83 -7.21 2.74
N ARG A 207 3.40 -8.28 2.09
CA ARG A 207 4.21 -9.49 1.88
C ARG A 207 5.12 -9.42 0.65
N HIS A 208 4.94 -8.44 -0.22
CA HIS A 208 5.72 -8.22 -1.45
C HIS A 208 5.83 -9.48 -2.34
N LEU A 209 4.78 -10.31 -2.39
CA LEU A 209 4.86 -11.61 -3.07
C LEU A 209 4.68 -11.51 -4.59
N GLY A 210 3.81 -10.62 -5.08
CA GLY A 210 3.46 -10.50 -6.50
C GLY A 210 2.88 -11.81 -7.04
N THR A 211 1.88 -12.39 -6.36
CA THR A 211 1.30 -13.68 -6.71
C THR A 211 -0.21 -13.67 -6.55
N ASP A 212 -0.87 -14.53 -7.31
CA ASP A 212 -2.31 -14.73 -7.31
C ASP A 212 -2.59 -16.22 -7.01
N VAL A 213 -3.36 -16.49 -5.97
CA VAL A 213 -3.61 -17.85 -5.50
C VAL A 213 -5.11 -18.06 -5.22
N PRO A 214 -5.67 -19.26 -5.50
CA PRO A 214 -7.06 -19.55 -5.20
C PRO A 214 -7.32 -19.57 -3.69
N VAL A 215 -8.53 -19.21 -3.29
CA VAL A 215 -9.04 -19.31 -1.91
C VAL A 215 -10.42 -19.95 -1.98
N GLY A 216 -10.53 -21.21 -1.55
CA GLY A 216 -11.77 -21.98 -1.75
C GLY A 216 -12.05 -22.21 -3.24
N ASP A 217 -13.34 -22.40 -3.57
CA ASP A 217 -13.76 -22.83 -4.92
C ASP A 217 -13.95 -21.65 -5.91
N ASN A 218 -14.39 -20.49 -5.40
CA ASN A 218 -14.84 -19.38 -6.25
C ASN A 218 -14.15 -18.05 -5.96
N SER A 219 -13.19 -18.03 -5.05
CA SER A 219 -12.48 -16.81 -4.65
C SER A 219 -10.98 -16.97 -4.86
N ARG A 220 -10.27 -15.84 -4.84
CA ARG A 220 -8.81 -15.82 -4.92
C ARG A 220 -8.20 -14.72 -4.05
N ALA A 221 -6.93 -14.84 -3.74
CA ALA A 221 -6.14 -13.83 -3.06
C ALA A 221 -5.00 -13.36 -3.95
N VAL A 222 -4.96 -12.07 -4.23
CA VAL A 222 -3.83 -11.41 -4.88
C VAL A 222 -2.97 -10.79 -3.80
N PHE A 223 -1.73 -11.28 -3.69
CA PHE A 223 -0.69 -10.64 -2.90
C PHE A 223 0.11 -9.73 -3.81
N LEU A 224 -0.06 -8.44 -3.65
CA LEU A 224 0.74 -7.46 -4.38
C LEU A 224 2.22 -7.63 -4.06
N GLY A 225 3.04 -7.36 -5.03
CA GLY A 225 4.48 -7.23 -4.89
C GLY A 225 4.87 -5.88 -4.33
N ASP A 226 6.06 -5.43 -4.70
CA ASP A 226 6.56 -4.10 -4.35
C ASP A 226 6.81 -3.25 -5.60
N TRP A 227 6.81 -1.94 -5.41
CA TRP A 227 7.19 -0.99 -6.48
C TRP A 227 8.70 -0.71 -6.54
N ILE A 228 9.51 -1.55 -5.88
CA ILE A 228 10.98 -1.50 -5.91
C ILE A 228 11.54 -2.45 -6.97
N SER A 229 10.98 -3.67 -7.04
CA SER A 229 11.49 -4.75 -7.88
C SER A 229 10.46 -5.38 -8.81
N LYS A 230 9.18 -5.41 -8.44
CA LYS A 230 8.11 -6.12 -9.17
C LYS A 230 7.22 -5.19 -9.99
N PHE A 231 6.92 -4.00 -9.47
CA PHE A 231 6.10 -2.98 -10.16
C PHE A 231 4.73 -3.51 -10.59
N ASP A 232 4.08 -4.27 -9.75
CA ASP A 232 2.79 -4.87 -10.04
C ASP A 232 1.61 -4.06 -9.51
N TYR A 233 0.46 -4.35 -10.04
CA TYR A 233 -0.80 -3.72 -9.67
C TYR A 233 -1.98 -4.63 -10.05
N VAL A 234 -3.12 -4.41 -9.42
CA VAL A 234 -4.39 -4.99 -9.86
C VAL A 234 -5.19 -3.94 -10.62
N VAL A 235 -5.82 -4.36 -11.71
CA VAL A 235 -6.80 -3.57 -12.44
C VAL A 235 -8.15 -4.28 -12.43
N ILE A 236 -9.21 -3.52 -12.11
CA ILE A 236 -10.58 -4.00 -12.09
C ILE A 236 -11.41 -3.18 -13.09
N ASP A 237 -12.14 -3.88 -13.92
CA ASP A 237 -13.15 -3.30 -14.80
C ASP A 237 -14.45 -4.14 -14.74
N SER A 238 -15.44 -3.78 -15.57
CA SER A 238 -16.73 -4.50 -15.62
C SER A 238 -16.59 -5.98 -15.95
N ASN A 239 -15.51 -6.41 -16.57
CA ASN A 239 -15.34 -7.78 -17.06
C ASN A 239 -14.45 -8.63 -16.16
N SER A 240 -13.39 -8.03 -15.60
CA SER A 240 -12.31 -8.80 -14.95
C SER A 240 -11.69 -8.09 -13.75
N ILE A 241 -11.00 -8.90 -12.96
CA ILE A 241 -9.97 -8.49 -11.98
C ILE A 241 -8.68 -9.10 -12.49
N GLU A 242 -7.69 -8.29 -12.86
CA GLU A 242 -6.44 -8.76 -13.43
C GLU A 242 -5.24 -8.26 -12.62
N HIS A 243 -4.31 -9.17 -12.29
CA HIS A 243 -3.02 -8.84 -11.72
C HIS A 243 -2.01 -8.62 -12.85
N LYS A 244 -1.40 -7.44 -12.90
CA LYS A 244 -0.52 -6.99 -13.98
C LYS A 244 0.79 -6.41 -13.46
N PHE A 245 1.78 -6.35 -14.35
CA PHE A 245 3.10 -5.80 -14.07
C PHE A 245 3.33 -4.58 -14.96
N PHE A 246 3.86 -3.51 -14.36
CA PHE A 246 4.22 -2.31 -15.09
C PHE A 246 5.62 -2.46 -15.68
N VAL A 247 5.71 -2.44 -17.01
CA VAL A 247 6.98 -2.44 -17.75
C VAL A 247 7.27 -1.02 -18.21
N GLU A 248 8.37 -0.43 -17.72
CA GLU A 248 8.90 0.84 -18.25
C GLU A 248 9.41 0.60 -19.66
N GLY A 249 8.76 1.15 -20.66
CA GLY A 249 9.21 1.00 -22.06
C GLY A 249 8.09 0.99 -23.10
N GLU A 250 6.83 0.94 -22.69
CA GLU A 250 5.70 1.20 -23.59
C GLU A 250 5.36 2.70 -23.74
N SER A 251 6.07 3.59 -23.08
CA SER A 251 6.08 5.02 -23.39
C SER A 251 7.44 5.38 -23.94
N LYS A 252 7.52 5.49 -25.26
CA LYS A 252 8.59 6.23 -25.92
C LYS A 252 8.53 7.67 -25.42
N ASP A 253 9.71 8.19 -25.09
CA ASP A 253 10.04 9.61 -24.90
C ASP A 253 9.53 10.27 -23.62
N ILE A 254 10.38 10.29 -22.59
CA ILE A 254 10.71 11.53 -21.86
C ILE A 254 12.23 11.64 -21.73
#